data_d2e2b9b893aa6e56e4546cbc4cab0dab
#
_entry.id   d2e2b9b893aa6e56e4546cbc4cab0dab
#
_cell.length_a   1.000
_cell.length_b   1.000
_cell.length_c   1.000
_cell.angle_alpha   90.00
_cell.angle_beta   90.00
_cell.angle_gamma   90.00
#
_symmetry.space_group_name_H-M   'P 1'
#
loop_
_entity.id
_entity.type
_entity.pdbx_description
1 polymer ?
#
loop_
_entity_poly.entity_id
_entity_poly.type
_entity_poly.pdbx_seq_one_letter_code
_entity_poly.pdbx_strand_id
1 'polypeptide(L)'
;MALEWGVELGRPFVLSRYSYVAPAGDDAVLKVTPPDDDESDEEADALALWEGDGAVRLLRRDRERRVLLMERARPGTDISELADDEATAVAIEVGLRLWRPARRPFRWIGDHVSCWLDKAERSTEPGRELIPLARKLYGSFDVGRSTLVHGDFHHHNILDAGGRYLAIDAKAMLGDPEFDVPSFLRNPLQSRMTLDVTERRLAAFAAAGLSEERMRMWSVIRGAYLGADEDEVRVLRALL
;
A
#
# COMPACT_ATOMS: atom_id res chain seq x y z
N MET A 1 17.36 0.51 22.65
CA MET A 1 17.34 0.06 21.24
C MET A 1 18.39 0.74 20.38
N ALA A 2 18.29 2.05 20.11
CA ALA A 2 19.30 2.72 19.28
C ALA A 2 20.74 2.51 19.80
N LEU A 3 20.96 2.69 21.09
CA LEU A 3 22.25 2.41 21.75
C LEU A 3 22.66 0.92 21.65
N GLU A 4 21.72 -0.02 21.82
CA GLU A 4 21.99 -1.47 21.68
C GLU A 4 22.38 -1.85 20.25
N TRP A 5 21.85 -1.13 19.28
CA TRP A 5 22.13 -1.36 17.86
C TRP A 5 23.30 -0.51 17.35
N GLY A 6 23.84 0.38 18.18
CA GLY A 6 24.99 1.24 17.84
C GLY A 6 24.63 2.28 16.77
N VAL A 7 23.37 2.74 16.74
CA VAL A 7 22.89 3.74 15.77
C VAL A 7 22.59 5.07 16.47
N GLU A 8 22.97 6.17 15.85
CA GLU A 8 22.60 7.52 16.26
C GLU A 8 21.33 7.95 15.53
N LEU A 9 20.34 8.42 16.29
CA LEU A 9 19.05 8.83 15.71
C LEU A 9 19.07 10.31 15.36
N GLY A 10 18.62 10.61 14.15
CA GLY A 10 18.32 11.96 13.70
C GLY A 10 16.96 12.46 14.17
N ARG A 11 16.53 13.62 13.65
CA ARG A 11 15.18 14.14 13.91
C ARG A 11 14.14 13.24 13.26
N PRO A 12 13.05 12.88 13.97
CA PRO A 12 11.98 12.07 13.41
C PRO A 12 11.34 12.73 12.18
N PHE A 13 10.87 11.90 11.25
CA PHE A 13 10.10 12.37 10.11
C PHE A 13 8.70 12.83 10.56
N VAL A 14 8.31 14.05 10.18
CA VAL A 14 7.05 14.67 10.61
C VAL A 14 5.83 14.02 9.96
N LEU A 15 6.01 13.39 8.80
CA LEU A 15 4.91 12.79 8.02
C LEU A 15 4.45 11.43 8.55
N SER A 16 5.21 10.81 9.46
CA SER A 16 4.78 9.56 10.09
C SER A 16 3.70 9.83 11.13
N ARG A 17 2.48 9.36 10.86
CA ARG A 17 1.30 9.64 11.71
C ARG A 17 1.11 8.63 12.83
N TYR A 18 1.49 7.38 12.60
CA TYR A 18 1.20 6.25 13.50
C TYR A 18 2.44 5.70 14.17
N SER A 19 3.53 5.57 13.43
CA SER A 19 4.79 5.02 13.91
C SER A 19 5.80 6.12 14.20
N TYR A 20 6.71 5.89 15.15
CA TYR A 20 7.91 6.72 15.26
C TYR A 20 8.90 6.29 14.20
N VAL A 21 9.28 7.20 13.32
CA VAL A 21 10.26 6.94 12.23
C VAL A 21 11.33 8.02 12.24
N ALA A 22 12.60 7.61 12.30
CA ALA A 22 13.73 8.53 12.33
C ALA A 22 14.93 7.99 11.54
N PRO A 23 15.77 8.87 10.96
CA PRO A 23 17.07 8.48 10.45
C PRO A 23 17.91 7.82 11.55
N ALA A 24 18.62 6.75 11.19
CA ALA A 24 19.52 6.01 12.06
C ALA A 24 20.90 5.96 11.41
N GLY A 25 21.72 6.97 11.71
CA GLY A 25 22.92 7.25 10.94
C GLY A 25 22.63 7.75 9.53
N ASP A 26 23.57 7.54 8.62
CA ASP A 26 23.46 8.06 7.25
C ASP A 26 22.60 7.17 6.35
N ASP A 27 22.68 5.86 6.46
CA ASP A 27 22.16 4.91 5.47
C ASP A 27 20.97 4.07 5.97
N ALA A 28 20.48 4.35 7.17
CA ALA A 28 19.37 3.59 7.75
C ALA A 28 18.25 4.48 8.28
N VAL A 29 17.09 3.86 8.47
CA VAL A 29 15.90 4.41 9.12
C VAL A 29 15.44 3.43 10.20
N LEU A 30 15.18 3.95 11.40
CA LEU A 30 14.58 3.20 12.49
C LEU A 30 13.10 3.52 12.57
N LYS A 31 12.25 2.46 12.57
CA LYS A 31 10.80 2.55 12.75
C LYS A 31 10.40 1.81 14.01
N VAL A 32 9.58 2.45 14.84
CA VAL A 32 8.92 1.83 16.01
C VAL A 32 7.44 1.92 15.80
N THR A 33 6.79 0.77 15.71
CA THR A 33 5.34 0.68 15.52
C THR A 33 4.63 0.52 16.86
N PRO A 34 3.56 1.29 17.15
CA PRO A 34 2.81 1.15 18.39
C PRO A 34 2.12 -0.22 18.49
N PRO A 35 1.84 -0.71 19.71
CA PRO A 35 1.33 -2.07 19.91
C PRO A 35 -0.12 -2.28 19.44
N ASP A 36 -0.86 -1.22 19.23
CA ASP A 36 -2.25 -1.23 18.74
C ASP A 36 -2.37 -1.17 17.20
N ASP A 37 -1.25 -1.02 16.51
CA ASP A 37 -1.20 -1.11 15.04
C ASP A 37 -0.88 -2.55 14.60
N ASP A 38 -1.91 -3.38 14.43
CA ASP A 38 -1.79 -4.76 13.97
C ASP A 38 -1.62 -4.88 12.44
N GLU A 39 -1.87 -3.81 11.68
CA GLU A 39 -1.70 -3.80 10.23
C GLU A 39 -0.23 -3.89 9.79
N SER A 40 0.71 -3.50 10.67
CA SER A 40 2.15 -3.54 10.40
C SER A 40 2.85 -4.81 10.93
N ASP A 41 2.11 -5.80 11.42
CA ASP A 41 2.72 -6.98 12.03
C ASP A 41 3.56 -7.82 11.07
N GLU A 42 3.14 -7.86 9.80
CA GLU A 42 3.82 -8.63 8.76
C GLU A 42 4.84 -7.81 7.94
N GLU A 43 4.99 -6.51 8.19
CA GLU A 43 5.91 -5.64 7.43
C GLU A 43 7.35 -6.18 7.41
N ALA A 44 7.87 -6.60 8.57
CA ALA A 44 9.22 -7.14 8.67
C ALA A 44 9.42 -8.44 7.87
N ASP A 45 8.41 -9.30 7.85
CA ASP A 45 8.47 -10.57 7.12
C ASP A 45 8.34 -10.32 5.59
N ALA A 46 7.57 -9.30 5.18
CA ALA A 46 7.47 -8.86 3.80
C ALA A 46 8.79 -8.24 3.30
N LEU A 47 9.38 -7.34 4.06
CA LEU A 47 10.67 -6.75 3.74
C LEU A 47 11.77 -7.80 3.65
N ALA A 48 11.75 -8.81 4.52
CA ALA A 48 12.67 -9.94 4.46
C ALA A 48 12.49 -10.79 3.20
N LEU A 49 11.24 -10.95 2.71
CA LEU A 49 10.94 -11.69 1.49
C LEU A 49 11.35 -10.91 0.23
N TRP A 50 11.16 -9.60 0.21
CA TRP A 50 11.53 -8.74 -0.92
C TRP A 50 13.05 -8.48 -1.00
N GLU A 51 13.78 -8.57 0.11
CA GLU A 51 15.26 -8.46 0.16
C GLU A 51 15.85 -7.22 -0.53
N GLY A 52 15.12 -6.11 -0.52
CA GLY A 52 15.52 -4.85 -1.16
C GLY A 52 15.19 -4.78 -2.67
N ASP A 53 14.45 -5.75 -3.22
CA ASP A 53 13.99 -5.73 -4.59
C ASP A 53 12.53 -5.26 -4.64
N GLY A 54 12.31 -4.01 -5.01
CA GLY A 54 11.02 -3.33 -5.02
C GLY A 54 10.64 -2.65 -3.69
N ALA A 55 11.23 -3.02 -2.55
CA ALA A 55 11.04 -2.36 -1.27
C ALA A 55 12.38 -2.09 -0.59
N VAL A 56 12.40 -1.20 0.40
CA VAL A 56 13.58 -0.95 1.24
C VAL A 56 14.03 -2.24 1.92
N ARG A 57 15.35 -2.43 2.04
CA ARG A 57 15.91 -3.62 2.67
C ARG A 57 15.73 -3.58 4.19
N LEU A 58 15.26 -4.68 4.77
CA LEU A 58 15.29 -4.90 6.21
C LEU A 58 16.75 -5.18 6.64
N LEU A 59 17.30 -4.35 7.52
CA LEU A 59 18.65 -4.52 8.06
C LEU A 59 18.61 -5.26 9.39
N ARG A 60 17.64 -4.95 10.25
CA ARG A 60 17.50 -5.55 11.58
C ARG A 60 16.06 -5.45 12.07
N ARG A 61 15.62 -6.40 12.91
CA ARG A 61 14.30 -6.36 13.56
C ARG A 61 14.37 -6.77 15.02
N ASP A 62 13.50 -6.18 15.82
CA ASP A 62 13.14 -6.64 17.15
C ASP A 62 11.61 -6.81 17.19
N ARG A 63 11.15 -8.06 17.17
CA ARG A 63 9.72 -8.36 17.09
C ARG A 63 8.99 -8.00 18.39
N GLU A 64 9.62 -8.23 19.53
CA GLU A 64 9.00 -7.98 20.84
C GLU A 64 8.75 -6.48 21.06
N ARG A 65 9.70 -5.65 20.63
CA ARG A 65 9.61 -4.18 20.78
C ARG A 65 9.04 -3.51 19.55
N ARG A 66 8.67 -4.27 18.50
CA ARG A 66 8.10 -3.79 17.23
C ARG A 66 8.99 -2.73 16.57
N VAL A 67 10.30 -3.01 16.51
CA VAL A 67 11.30 -2.10 15.95
C VAL A 67 11.95 -2.71 14.71
N LEU A 68 11.99 -1.90 13.66
CA LEU A 68 12.68 -2.21 12.40
C LEU A 68 13.83 -1.22 12.18
N LEU A 69 14.95 -1.72 11.70
CA LEU A 69 15.99 -0.93 11.08
C LEU A 69 16.02 -1.30 9.60
N MET A 70 15.85 -0.31 8.76
CA MET A 70 15.70 -0.48 7.32
C MET A 70 16.69 0.39 6.56
N GLU A 71 16.99 0.03 5.32
CA GLU A 71 17.70 0.87 4.36
C GLU A 71 17.02 2.24 4.25
N ARG A 72 17.81 3.29 4.15
CA ARG A 72 17.33 4.64 3.90
C ARG A 72 17.33 4.93 2.40
N ALA A 73 16.16 5.14 1.81
CA ALA A 73 16.05 5.68 0.46
C ALA A 73 16.64 7.10 0.41
N ARG A 74 17.46 7.39 -0.61
CA ARG A 74 18.04 8.72 -0.85
C ARG A 74 17.98 9.03 -2.35
N PRO A 75 17.46 10.18 -2.73
CA PRO A 75 17.07 11.34 -1.92
C PRO A 75 15.85 11.09 -1.01
N GLY A 76 15.01 10.08 -1.28
CA GLY A 76 13.85 9.72 -0.45
C GLY A 76 12.63 10.59 -0.71
N THR A 77 12.59 11.32 -1.84
CA THR A 77 11.38 11.99 -2.32
C THR A 77 10.40 10.95 -2.83
N ASP A 78 9.13 11.10 -2.51
CA ASP A 78 8.10 10.22 -3.05
C ASP A 78 7.72 10.59 -4.50
N ILE A 79 6.96 9.73 -5.16
CA ILE A 79 6.61 9.90 -6.57
C ILE A 79 5.38 10.80 -6.79
N SER A 80 4.86 11.49 -5.78
CA SER A 80 3.67 12.33 -5.90
C SER A 80 3.89 13.59 -6.75
N GLU A 81 5.14 14.03 -6.90
CA GLU A 81 5.52 15.19 -7.70
C GLU A 81 5.89 14.84 -9.16
N LEU A 82 5.95 13.56 -9.51
CA LEU A 82 6.18 13.13 -10.89
C LEU A 82 4.95 13.40 -11.77
N ALA A 83 5.18 13.50 -13.08
CA ALA A 83 4.07 13.49 -14.03
C ALA A 83 3.26 12.18 -13.88
N ASP A 84 1.95 12.24 -14.08
CA ASP A 84 1.03 11.12 -13.82
C ASP A 84 1.43 9.80 -14.52
N ASP A 85 1.79 9.89 -15.80
CA ASP A 85 2.19 8.73 -16.57
C ASP A 85 3.55 8.17 -16.09
N GLU A 86 4.47 9.03 -15.65
CA GLU A 86 5.75 8.64 -15.08
C GLU A 86 5.57 7.97 -13.71
N ALA A 87 4.76 8.57 -12.82
CA ALA A 87 4.42 7.97 -11.53
C ALA A 87 3.76 6.61 -11.69
N THR A 88 2.87 6.48 -12.69
CA THR A 88 2.19 5.21 -13.00
C THR A 88 3.19 4.15 -13.51
N ALA A 89 4.11 4.52 -14.39
CA ALA A 89 5.15 3.60 -14.86
C ALA A 89 6.07 3.12 -13.73
N VAL A 90 6.48 4.03 -12.85
CA VAL A 90 7.26 3.70 -11.64
C VAL A 90 6.50 2.76 -10.72
N ALA A 91 5.23 3.04 -10.45
CA ALA A 91 4.39 2.19 -9.60
C ALA A 91 4.25 0.77 -10.19
N ILE A 92 4.06 0.64 -11.49
CA ILE A 92 4.02 -0.66 -12.17
C ILE A 92 5.35 -1.40 -12.01
N GLU A 93 6.48 -0.74 -12.27
CA GLU A 93 7.81 -1.35 -12.13
C GLU A 93 8.04 -1.87 -10.71
N VAL A 94 7.73 -1.07 -9.69
CA VAL A 94 7.85 -1.44 -8.28
C VAL A 94 6.88 -2.57 -7.95
N GLY A 95 5.61 -2.46 -8.32
CA GLY A 95 4.58 -3.45 -8.04
C GLY A 95 4.92 -4.83 -8.60
N LEU A 96 5.40 -4.92 -9.85
CA LEU A 96 5.83 -6.18 -10.46
C LEU A 96 6.97 -6.88 -9.72
N ARG A 97 7.78 -6.15 -8.96
CA ARG A 97 8.81 -6.71 -8.08
C ARG A 97 8.25 -7.16 -6.74
N LEU A 98 7.20 -6.48 -6.23
CA LEU A 98 6.59 -6.79 -4.93
C LEU A 98 5.61 -7.97 -5.01
N TRP A 99 4.82 -8.07 -6.09
CA TRP A 99 3.78 -9.09 -6.24
C TRP A 99 4.39 -10.46 -6.54
N ARG A 100 4.83 -11.12 -5.45
CA ARG A 100 5.55 -12.39 -5.51
C ARG A 100 4.74 -13.51 -4.87
N PRO A 101 4.96 -14.75 -5.30
CA PRO A 101 4.42 -15.90 -4.59
C PRO A 101 4.87 -15.90 -3.12
N ALA A 102 3.90 -15.98 -2.21
CA ALA A 102 4.15 -16.06 -0.78
C ALA A 102 3.13 -16.96 -0.09
N ARG A 103 3.43 -17.31 1.16
CA ARG A 103 2.60 -18.14 2.02
C ARG A 103 2.65 -17.54 3.44
N ARG A 104 2.18 -18.30 4.43
CA ARG A 104 2.33 -17.88 5.84
C ARG A 104 3.72 -17.25 6.12
N PRO A 105 3.84 -16.27 7.02
CA PRO A 105 2.85 -15.94 8.07
C PRO A 105 1.79 -14.91 7.68
N PHE A 106 1.74 -14.45 6.44
CA PHE A 106 0.89 -13.33 6.02
C PHE A 106 -0.60 -13.64 6.16
N ARG A 107 -1.36 -12.64 6.62
CA ARG A 107 -2.83 -12.65 6.64
C ARG A 107 -3.37 -12.70 5.21
N TRP A 108 -4.54 -13.27 5.04
CA TRP A 108 -5.21 -13.29 3.76
C TRP A 108 -6.30 -12.20 3.69
N ILE A 109 -6.30 -11.41 2.62
CA ILE A 109 -7.27 -10.31 2.39
C ILE A 109 -8.71 -10.80 2.56
N GLY A 110 -9.02 -12.00 2.04
CA GLY A 110 -10.37 -12.55 2.09
C GLY A 110 -10.95 -12.76 3.49
N ASP A 111 -10.10 -12.92 4.51
CA ASP A 111 -10.57 -13.02 5.90
C ASP A 111 -11.01 -11.66 6.48
N HIS A 112 -10.65 -10.55 5.84
CA HIS A 112 -10.83 -9.20 6.37
C HIS A 112 -11.88 -8.35 5.64
N VAL A 113 -12.10 -8.56 4.33
CA VAL A 113 -12.97 -7.69 3.51
C VAL A 113 -14.37 -7.54 4.10
N SER A 114 -15.00 -8.64 4.51
CA SER A 114 -16.34 -8.58 5.10
C SER A 114 -16.37 -7.74 6.37
N CYS A 115 -15.35 -7.89 7.24
CA CYS A 115 -15.22 -7.11 8.47
C CYS A 115 -15.01 -5.62 8.18
N TRP A 116 -14.19 -5.28 7.18
CA TRP A 116 -13.98 -3.89 6.77
C TRP A 116 -15.27 -3.26 6.22
N LEU A 117 -16.03 -3.97 5.40
CA LEU A 117 -17.33 -3.51 4.92
C LEU A 117 -18.35 -3.36 6.04
N ASP A 118 -18.39 -4.28 7.01
CA ASP A 118 -19.26 -4.20 8.19
C ASP A 118 -18.92 -3.00 9.08
N LYS A 119 -17.61 -2.73 9.25
CA LYS A 119 -17.14 -1.57 10.00
C LYS A 119 -17.53 -0.26 9.30
N ALA A 120 -17.32 -0.19 7.98
CA ALA A 120 -17.69 0.98 7.18
C ALA A 120 -19.20 1.23 7.19
N GLU A 121 -20.03 0.18 7.11
CA GLU A 121 -21.50 0.30 7.16
C GLU A 121 -22.01 0.91 8.47
N ARG A 122 -21.30 0.66 9.58
CA ARG A 122 -21.62 1.23 10.90
C ARG A 122 -20.99 2.60 11.14
N SER A 123 -20.06 3.04 10.29
CA SER A 123 -19.41 4.35 10.39
C SER A 123 -20.28 5.45 9.80
N THR A 124 -19.86 6.70 9.98
CA THR A 124 -20.43 7.88 9.31
C THR A 124 -19.60 8.34 8.11
N GLU A 125 -18.58 7.56 7.76
CA GLU A 125 -17.66 7.92 6.69
C GLU A 125 -18.36 7.94 5.31
N PRO A 126 -17.89 8.76 4.39
CA PRO A 126 -18.35 8.78 3.00
C PRO A 126 -18.18 7.42 2.32
N GLY A 127 -18.84 7.21 1.17
CA GLY A 127 -18.71 5.98 0.38
C GLY A 127 -19.60 4.81 0.82
N ARG A 128 -20.34 4.93 1.94
CA ARG A 128 -21.25 3.89 2.44
C ARG A 128 -22.29 3.43 1.41
N GLU A 129 -22.68 4.31 0.53
CA GLU A 129 -23.63 4.01 -0.56
C GLU A 129 -23.08 3.01 -1.58
N LEU A 130 -21.76 2.74 -1.57
CA LEU A 130 -21.13 1.69 -2.37
C LEU A 130 -21.19 0.31 -1.71
N ILE A 131 -21.47 0.20 -0.41
CA ILE A 131 -21.38 -1.05 0.35
C ILE A 131 -22.26 -2.18 -0.25
N PRO A 132 -23.52 -1.96 -0.63
CA PRO A 132 -24.33 -3.02 -1.25
C PRO A 132 -23.71 -3.54 -2.56
N LEU A 133 -23.17 -2.62 -3.36
CA LEU A 133 -22.47 -2.95 -4.60
C LEU A 133 -21.15 -3.68 -4.32
N ALA A 134 -20.35 -3.19 -3.37
CA ALA A 134 -19.09 -3.80 -2.96
C ALA A 134 -19.28 -5.25 -2.47
N ARG A 135 -20.32 -5.51 -1.67
CA ARG A 135 -20.66 -6.87 -1.22
C ARG A 135 -21.05 -7.79 -2.39
N LYS A 136 -21.84 -7.30 -3.35
CA LYS A 136 -22.20 -8.05 -4.54
C LYS A 136 -20.96 -8.40 -5.36
N LEU A 137 -20.08 -7.43 -5.60
CA LEU A 137 -18.83 -7.63 -6.33
C LEU A 137 -17.91 -8.61 -5.61
N TYR A 138 -17.70 -8.42 -4.31
CA TYR A 138 -16.85 -9.32 -3.51
C TYR A 138 -17.37 -10.76 -3.52
N GLY A 139 -18.67 -10.97 -3.52
CA GLY A 139 -19.29 -12.30 -3.62
C GLY A 139 -19.21 -12.95 -5.01
N SER A 140 -18.75 -12.22 -6.02
CA SER A 140 -18.74 -12.71 -7.42
C SER A 140 -17.38 -13.24 -7.88
N PHE A 141 -16.30 -13.13 -7.07
CA PHE A 141 -15.00 -13.67 -7.44
C PHE A 141 -14.21 -14.19 -6.25
N ASP A 142 -13.33 -15.16 -6.52
CA ASP A 142 -12.41 -15.66 -5.52
C ASP A 142 -11.17 -14.78 -5.39
N VAL A 143 -10.79 -14.47 -4.16
CA VAL A 143 -9.55 -13.74 -3.84
C VAL A 143 -8.38 -14.71 -3.82
N GLY A 144 -7.31 -14.37 -4.52
CA GLY A 144 -6.07 -15.14 -4.54
C GLY A 144 -5.46 -15.33 -3.14
N ARG A 145 -4.73 -16.45 -2.93
CA ARG A 145 -4.14 -16.81 -1.63
C ARG A 145 -2.63 -17.02 -1.68
N SER A 146 -2.00 -16.70 -2.80
CA SER A 146 -0.60 -17.09 -3.03
C SER A 146 0.32 -15.96 -3.45
N THR A 147 -0.17 -14.76 -3.59
CA THR A 147 0.63 -13.59 -3.94
C THR A 147 0.67 -12.61 -2.78
N LEU A 148 1.89 -12.16 -2.42
CA LEU A 148 2.08 -11.08 -1.47
C LEU A 148 1.77 -9.76 -2.17
N VAL A 149 0.98 -8.93 -1.51
CA VAL A 149 0.69 -7.56 -1.93
C VAL A 149 1.17 -6.58 -0.87
N HIS A 150 1.34 -5.33 -1.25
CA HIS A 150 1.80 -4.27 -0.35
C HIS A 150 0.72 -3.86 0.66
N GLY A 151 -0.55 -3.86 0.24
CA GLY A 151 -1.72 -3.52 1.08
C GLY A 151 -2.02 -2.03 1.19
N ASP A 152 -1.00 -1.16 1.08
CA ASP A 152 -1.14 0.31 1.07
C ASP A 152 -0.27 0.96 0.00
N PHE A 153 -0.44 0.51 -1.24
CA PHE A 153 0.40 0.84 -2.38
C PHE A 153 -0.02 2.15 -3.04
N HIS A 154 0.68 3.24 -2.76
CA HIS A 154 0.38 4.55 -3.32
C HIS A 154 1.61 5.45 -3.43
N HIS A 155 1.46 6.63 -4.04
CA HIS A 155 2.52 7.57 -4.39
C HIS A 155 3.46 7.90 -3.23
N HIS A 156 2.93 8.15 -2.04
CA HIS A 156 3.74 8.54 -0.87
C HIS A 156 4.52 7.37 -0.24
N ASN A 157 4.17 6.13 -0.62
CA ASN A 157 4.84 4.91 -0.15
C ASN A 157 5.83 4.35 -1.18
N ILE A 158 6.15 5.10 -2.24
CA ILE A 158 7.18 4.76 -3.23
C ILE A 158 8.18 5.89 -3.28
N LEU A 159 9.42 5.61 -2.90
CA LEU A 159 10.49 6.61 -2.75
C LEU A 159 11.58 6.45 -3.79
N ASP A 160 12.09 7.56 -4.30
CA ASP A 160 13.35 7.61 -5.06
C ASP A 160 14.53 7.24 -4.14
N ALA A 161 15.30 6.27 -4.56
CA ALA A 161 16.49 5.77 -3.89
C ALA A 161 17.77 5.93 -4.73
N GLY A 162 17.83 6.98 -5.57
CA GLY A 162 19.00 7.32 -6.36
C GLY A 162 19.21 6.37 -7.55
N GLY A 163 18.30 6.40 -8.49
CA GLY A 163 18.32 5.57 -9.70
C GLY A 163 17.49 4.30 -9.63
N ARG A 164 16.76 4.09 -8.55
CA ARG A 164 15.72 3.06 -8.38
C ARG A 164 14.62 3.57 -7.45
N TYR A 165 13.43 2.99 -7.57
CA TYR A 165 12.32 3.30 -6.68
C TYR A 165 12.05 2.13 -5.75
N LEU A 166 11.75 2.44 -4.47
CA LEU A 166 11.53 1.45 -3.43
C LEU A 166 10.26 1.75 -2.63
N ALA A 167 9.46 0.73 -2.40
CA ALA A 167 8.30 0.82 -1.53
C ALA A 167 8.69 0.80 -0.04
N ILE A 168 7.86 1.46 0.77
CA ILE A 168 7.94 1.54 2.23
C ILE A 168 6.56 1.36 2.86
N ASP A 169 6.51 1.13 4.15
CA ASP A 169 5.28 1.13 4.98
C ASP A 169 4.22 0.12 4.52
N ALA A 170 4.65 -1.11 4.24
CA ALA A 170 3.76 -2.15 3.77
C ALA A 170 2.78 -2.65 4.86
N LYS A 171 1.53 -2.82 4.47
CA LYS A 171 0.46 -3.53 5.19
C LYS A 171 0.29 -4.92 4.58
N ALA A 172 1.37 -5.67 4.52
CA ALA A 172 1.53 -6.85 3.68
C ALA A 172 0.50 -7.95 3.95
N MET A 173 -0.14 -8.42 2.88
CA MET A 173 -1.17 -9.47 2.93
C MET A 173 -1.05 -10.42 1.73
N LEU A 174 -1.69 -11.58 1.83
CA LEU A 174 -1.92 -12.45 0.66
C LEU A 174 -3.20 -12.05 -0.05
N GLY A 175 -3.12 -11.90 -1.37
CA GLY A 175 -4.27 -11.51 -2.16
C GLY A 175 -3.98 -11.49 -3.66
N ASP A 176 -4.76 -10.69 -4.35
CA ASP A 176 -4.56 -10.38 -5.75
C ASP A 176 -3.68 -9.14 -5.92
N PRO A 177 -2.75 -9.10 -6.87
CA PRO A 177 -2.01 -7.87 -7.20
C PRO A 177 -2.92 -6.66 -7.44
N GLU A 178 -4.07 -6.88 -8.05
CA GLU A 178 -5.09 -5.87 -8.33
C GLU A 178 -5.64 -5.18 -7.08
N PHE A 179 -5.48 -5.78 -5.90
CA PHE A 179 -5.88 -5.17 -4.63
C PHE A 179 -5.05 -3.91 -4.30
N ASP A 180 -3.80 -3.83 -4.74
CA ASP A 180 -2.95 -2.67 -4.48
C ASP A 180 -3.30 -1.46 -5.35
N VAL A 181 -3.83 -1.68 -6.56
CA VAL A 181 -4.10 -0.63 -7.54
C VAL A 181 -5.06 0.46 -7.05
N PRO A 182 -6.18 0.16 -6.36
CA PRO A 182 -7.11 1.18 -5.86
C PRO A 182 -6.49 2.26 -4.98
N SER A 183 -5.51 1.91 -4.13
CA SER A 183 -4.80 2.90 -3.31
C SER A 183 -4.00 3.87 -4.20
N PHE A 184 -3.40 3.38 -5.27
CA PHE A 184 -2.71 4.20 -6.25
C PHE A 184 -3.67 5.10 -7.05
N LEU A 185 -4.83 4.59 -7.46
CA LEU A 185 -5.82 5.35 -8.23
C LEU A 185 -6.35 6.58 -7.45
N ARG A 186 -6.49 6.47 -6.13
CA ARG A 186 -7.00 7.51 -5.25
C ARG A 186 -5.95 8.52 -4.79
N ASN A 187 -4.69 8.31 -5.14
CA ASN A 187 -3.57 9.15 -4.75
C ASN A 187 -2.86 9.76 -5.99
N PRO A 188 -2.07 10.84 -5.81
CA PRO A 188 -1.92 11.55 -4.54
C PRO A 188 -3.20 12.30 -4.16
N LEU A 189 -3.48 12.46 -2.86
CA LEU A 189 -4.71 13.11 -2.35
C LEU A 189 -4.89 14.56 -2.80
N GLN A 190 -3.81 15.22 -3.22
CA GLN A 190 -3.84 16.57 -3.77
C GLN A 190 -4.42 16.61 -5.20
N SER A 191 -4.41 15.48 -5.88
CA SER A 191 -4.97 15.32 -7.22
C SER A 191 -6.36 14.73 -7.13
N ARG A 192 -7.34 15.43 -7.71
CA ARG A 192 -8.71 14.93 -7.72
C ARG A 192 -8.81 13.67 -8.57
N MET A 193 -9.41 12.60 -8.05
CA MET A 193 -9.72 11.40 -8.83
C MET A 193 -10.72 11.76 -9.93
N THR A 194 -10.35 11.57 -11.19
CA THR A 194 -11.23 11.76 -12.36
C THR A 194 -11.32 10.47 -13.17
N LEU A 195 -12.42 10.30 -13.89
CA LEU A 195 -12.61 9.10 -14.70
C LEU A 195 -11.50 8.95 -15.75
N ASP A 196 -11.12 10.02 -16.43
CA ASP A 196 -10.08 10.01 -17.47
C ASP A 196 -8.71 9.55 -16.91
N VAL A 197 -8.26 10.14 -15.80
CA VAL A 197 -7.00 9.73 -15.15
C VAL A 197 -7.07 8.28 -14.67
N THR A 198 -8.20 7.89 -14.07
CA THR A 198 -8.40 6.52 -13.57
C THR A 198 -8.35 5.50 -14.70
N GLU A 199 -9.03 5.76 -15.81
CA GLU A 199 -9.03 4.87 -16.98
C GLU A 199 -7.64 4.74 -17.61
N ARG A 200 -6.88 5.84 -17.74
CA ARG A 200 -5.51 5.77 -18.24
C ARG A 200 -4.60 4.93 -17.33
N ARG A 201 -4.69 5.14 -16.01
CA ARG A 201 -3.92 4.35 -15.04
C ARG A 201 -4.30 2.87 -15.09
N LEU A 202 -5.61 2.55 -15.14
CA LEU A 202 -6.09 1.17 -15.26
C LEU A 202 -5.59 0.50 -16.54
N ALA A 203 -5.64 1.21 -17.67
CA ALA A 203 -5.12 0.71 -18.94
C ALA A 203 -3.61 0.44 -18.88
N ALA A 204 -2.82 1.28 -18.21
CA ALA A 204 -1.39 1.07 -18.01
C ALA A 204 -1.10 -0.18 -17.17
N PHE A 205 -1.79 -0.37 -16.04
CA PHE A 205 -1.66 -1.57 -15.22
C PHE A 205 -2.13 -2.84 -15.97
N ALA A 206 -3.20 -2.76 -16.76
CA ALA A 206 -3.68 -3.86 -17.59
C ALA A 206 -2.66 -4.24 -18.66
N ALA A 207 -2.02 -3.26 -19.30
CA ALA A 207 -0.93 -3.50 -20.27
C ALA A 207 0.28 -4.18 -19.63
N ALA A 208 0.48 -4.01 -18.32
CA ALA A 208 1.51 -4.71 -17.53
C ALA A 208 1.08 -6.11 -17.06
N GLY A 209 -0.13 -6.56 -17.39
CA GLY A 209 -0.60 -7.92 -17.16
C GLY A 209 -1.61 -8.11 -16.02
N LEU A 210 -2.06 -7.04 -15.35
CA LEU A 210 -3.11 -7.13 -14.34
C LEU A 210 -4.49 -7.25 -14.99
N SER A 211 -5.43 -7.89 -14.29
CA SER A 211 -6.81 -7.99 -14.74
C SER A 211 -7.55 -6.67 -14.55
N GLU A 212 -7.91 -6.00 -15.66
CA GLU A 212 -8.66 -4.75 -15.62
C GLU A 212 -10.00 -4.90 -14.90
N GLU A 213 -10.72 -5.99 -15.14
CA GLU A 213 -11.98 -6.29 -14.46
C GLU A 213 -11.78 -6.38 -12.94
N ARG A 214 -10.75 -7.10 -12.47
CA ARG A 214 -10.48 -7.23 -11.03
C ARG A 214 -10.04 -5.90 -10.41
N MET A 215 -9.24 -5.10 -11.10
CA MET A 215 -8.85 -3.76 -10.64
C MET A 215 -10.08 -2.86 -10.45
N ARG A 216 -11.02 -2.85 -11.40
CA ARG A 216 -12.27 -2.09 -11.31
C ARG A 216 -13.14 -2.56 -10.12
N MET A 217 -13.28 -3.87 -9.95
CA MET A 217 -14.02 -4.46 -8.82
C MET A 217 -13.37 -4.10 -7.48
N TRP A 218 -12.05 -4.28 -7.34
CA TRP A 218 -11.32 -3.90 -6.14
C TRP A 218 -11.39 -2.40 -5.84
N SER A 219 -11.44 -1.54 -6.88
CA SER A 219 -11.57 -0.09 -6.71
C SER A 219 -12.88 0.27 -6.02
N VAL A 220 -14.00 -0.33 -6.44
CA VAL A 220 -15.30 -0.12 -5.78
C VAL A 220 -15.33 -0.71 -4.37
N ILE A 221 -14.80 -1.93 -4.18
CA ILE A 221 -14.77 -2.59 -2.87
C ILE A 221 -13.96 -1.77 -1.88
N ARG A 222 -12.75 -1.34 -2.25
CA ARG A 222 -11.89 -0.54 -1.38
C ARG A 222 -12.45 0.87 -1.16
N GLY A 223 -12.99 1.52 -2.18
CA GLY A 223 -13.64 2.81 -2.05
C GLY A 223 -14.78 2.81 -1.02
N ALA A 224 -15.54 1.72 -0.96
CA ALA A 224 -16.65 1.57 -0.03
C ALA A 224 -16.23 1.61 1.46
N TYR A 225 -15.05 1.08 1.80
CA TYR A 225 -14.59 1.04 3.19
C TYR A 225 -13.45 2.02 3.52
N LEU A 226 -12.83 2.62 2.51
CA LEU A 226 -11.79 3.65 2.70
C LEU A 226 -12.35 5.08 2.66
N GLY A 227 -13.67 5.27 2.67
CA GLY A 227 -14.29 6.57 2.77
C GLY A 227 -14.21 7.39 1.46
N ALA A 228 -14.63 6.80 0.33
CA ALA A 228 -14.71 7.53 -0.94
C ALA A 228 -15.67 8.72 -0.84
N ASP A 229 -15.22 9.92 -1.23
CA ASP A 229 -16.07 11.10 -1.28
C ASP A 229 -17.08 11.04 -2.46
N GLU A 230 -17.96 12.05 -2.57
CA GLU A 230 -19.00 12.06 -3.61
C GLU A 230 -18.45 12.04 -5.04
N ASP A 231 -17.30 12.68 -5.29
CA ASP A 231 -16.67 12.69 -6.61
C ASP A 231 -16.04 11.33 -6.91
N GLU A 232 -15.33 10.76 -5.94
CA GLU A 232 -14.77 9.41 -6.03
C GLU A 232 -15.87 8.36 -6.24
N VAL A 233 -17.00 8.45 -5.52
CA VAL A 233 -18.14 7.54 -5.69
C VAL A 233 -18.68 7.60 -7.12
N ARG A 234 -18.78 8.80 -7.72
CA ARG A 234 -19.21 8.95 -9.12
C ARG A 234 -18.24 8.26 -10.08
N VAL A 235 -16.94 8.45 -9.90
CA VAL A 235 -15.93 7.79 -10.72
C VAL A 235 -15.99 6.28 -10.53
N LEU A 236 -16.02 5.78 -9.28
CA LEU A 236 -16.03 4.35 -8.97
C LEU A 236 -17.27 3.63 -9.56
N ARG A 237 -18.44 4.27 -9.56
CA ARG A 237 -19.63 3.73 -10.22
C ARG A 237 -19.51 3.70 -11.74
N ALA A 238 -18.81 4.66 -12.33
CA ALA A 238 -18.61 4.72 -13.78
C ALA A 238 -17.59 3.70 -14.30
N LEU A 239 -16.80 3.07 -13.40
CA LEU A 239 -15.87 2.00 -13.74
C LEU A 239 -16.52 0.65 -14.03
N LEU A 240 -17.80 0.47 -13.68
CA LEU A 240 -18.56 -0.79 -13.84
C LEU A 240 -19.57 -0.68 -14.97
#